data_45e26a9bbefd9673b99fdc67137d65d0
#
_entry.id   45e26a9bbefd9673b99fdc67137d65d0
#
_cell.length_a   1.000
_cell.length_b   1.000
_cell.length_c   1.000
_cell.angle_alpha   90.00
_cell.angle_beta   90.00
_cell.angle_gamma   90.00
#
_symmetry.space_group_name_H-M   'P 1'
#
loop_
_entity.id
_entity.type
_entity.pdbx_description
1 polymer ?
#
loop_
_entity_poly.entity_id
_entity_poly.type
_entity_poly.pdbx_seq_one_letter_code
_entity_poly.pdbx_strand_id
1 'polypeptide(L)'
;MIGALALLLVIALGEEDKEPATGFASHRIVAHAMGGINGYTYTNSLEAFVANYEQGSRVFEADLLLTTDDRLVARHEWTINMSKLLGQQTVLPAAKQGTVLEYAQFMDSPILDIYSPLDIEKILDLMQAYPDAYLVTDTKETEAGLVTEQFKLITEAAERRDPALLERVVPQIYSRDMLDVVNKVHVFPEILYTLYQSQDSDEQVIDFVQESGVDITMPAARATKSFVQKLKKAGARVYVHTINDEDEIVKLSRMGVDGFYTDFVSEVDLSSFRRLR
;
A
#
# COMPACT_ATOMS: atom_id res chain seq x y z
N MET A 1 -19.76 -17.66 68.33
CA MET A 1 -19.67 -18.15 66.94
C MET A 1 -19.72 -16.93 66.05
N ILE A 2 -18.55 -16.49 65.54
CA ILE A 2 -18.41 -15.29 64.69
C ILE A 2 -18.13 -15.86 63.31
N GLY A 3 -19.13 -15.68 62.38
CA GLY A 3 -18.98 -16.06 61.00
C GLY A 3 -18.22 -14.99 60.20
N ALA A 4 -17.09 -15.31 59.66
CA ALA A 4 -16.34 -14.46 58.72
C ALA A 4 -16.95 -14.58 57.35
N LEU A 5 -17.47 -13.45 56.84
CA LEU A 5 -17.95 -13.31 55.45
C LEU A 5 -16.72 -12.96 54.57
N ALA A 6 -16.28 -13.90 53.76
CA ALA A 6 -15.24 -13.65 52.75
C ALA A 6 -15.87 -12.95 51.55
N LEU A 7 -15.48 -11.66 51.32
CA LEU A 7 -15.86 -10.92 50.16
C LEU A 7 -14.90 -11.27 49.00
N LEU A 8 -15.39 -12.05 48.03
CA LEU A 8 -14.67 -12.31 46.77
C LEU A 8 -14.76 -11.08 45.88
N LEU A 9 -13.66 -10.35 45.79
CA LEU A 9 -13.51 -9.26 44.81
C LEU A 9 -13.20 -9.86 43.44
N VAL A 10 -14.18 -9.95 42.57
CA VAL A 10 -14.00 -10.29 41.16
C VAL A 10 -13.48 -9.04 40.46
N ILE A 11 -12.16 -8.99 40.20
CA ILE A 11 -11.59 -7.99 39.33
C ILE A 11 -11.95 -8.42 37.92
N ALA A 12 -13.00 -7.81 37.34
CA ALA A 12 -13.22 -7.84 35.90
C ALA A 12 -12.07 -7.07 35.24
N LEU A 13 -11.14 -7.78 34.62
CA LEU A 13 -10.23 -7.21 33.66
C LEU A 13 -11.08 -6.78 32.47
N GLY A 14 -11.42 -5.49 32.44
CA GLY A 14 -12.07 -4.89 31.27
C GLY A 14 -11.12 -5.06 30.08
N GLU A 15 -11.59 -5.72 29.03
CA GLU A 15 -11.04 -5.50 27.70
C GLU A 15 -11.22 -3.98 27.47
N GLU A 16 -10.11 -3.28 27.33
CA GLU A 16 -10.15 -1.89 26.85
C GLU A 16 -10.84 -1.93 25.48
N ASP A 17 -12.04 -1.39 25.39
CA ASP A 17 -12.71 -1.12 24.12
C ASP A 17 -11.78 -0.22 23.30
N LYS A 18 -10.99 -0.81 22.41
CA LYS A 18 -10.17 -0.03 21.47
C LYS A 18 -11.13 0.79 20.62
N GLU A 19 -10.93 2.08 20.60
CA GLU A 19 -11.64 2.97 19.67
C GLU A 19 -11.58 2.40 18.24
N PRO A 20 -12.67 2.47 17.47
CA PRO A 20 -12.67 2.01 16.09
C PRO A 20 -11.56 2.71 15.30
N ALA A 21 -10.80 1.97 14.53
CA ALA A 21 -9.77 2.54 13.68
C ALA A 21 -10.40 3.54 12.70
N THR A 22 -9.76 4.69 12.53
CA THR A 22 -10.15 5.74 11.58
C THR A 22 -9.08 5.98 10.55
N GLY A 23 -9.39 6.70 9.48
CA GLY A 23 -8.43 7.02 8.44
C GLY A 23 -7.93 5.75 7.72
N PHE A 24 -6.66 5.77 7.30
CA PHE A 24 -6.00 4.63 6.64
C PHE A 24 -6.18 3.32 7.43
N ALA A 25 -6.05 3.39 8.75
CA ALA A 25 -6.15 2.25 9.66
C ALA A 25 -7.50 1.51 9.62
N SER A 26 -8.56 2.15 9.14
CA SER A 26 -9.90 1.55 9.05
C SER A 26 -10.06 0.61 7.85
N HIS A 27 -9.13 0.67 6.89
CA HIS A 27 -9.19 -0.10 5.65
C HIS A 27 -8.30 -1.35 5.73
N ARG A 28 -8.84 -2.46 5.25
CA ARG A 28 -8.16 -3.75 5.27
C ARG A 28 -7.68 -4.18 3.89
N ILE A 29 -8.20 -3.59 2.83
CA ILE A 29 -7.82 -3.86 1.45
C ILE A 29 -6.99 -2.71 0.92
N VAL A 30 -5.84 -3.06 0.35
CA VAL A 30 -5.00 -2.21 -0.47
C VAL A 30 -5.11 -2.73 -1.90
N ALA A 31 -5.72 -1.95 -2.79
CA ALA A 31 -5.86 -2.30 -4.20
C ALA A 31 -4.48 -2.18 -4.88
N HIS A 32 -3.82 -3.32 -5.11
CA HIS A 32 -2.47 -3.44 -5.65
C HIS A 32 -2.43 -2.94 -7.09
N ALA A 33 -1.48 -2.07 -7.43
CA ALA A 33 -1.35 -1.45 -8.74
C ALA A 33 -2.67 -0.82 -9.27
N MET A 34 -3.38 -0.08 -8.41
CA MET A 34 -4.74 0.45 -8.59
C MET A 34 -5.85 -0.62 -8.60
N GLY A 35 -5.54 -1.88 -8.30
CA GLY A 35 -6.45 -3.03 -8.36
C GLY A 35 -6.51 -3.68 -9.72
N GLY A 36 -6.99 -4.93 -9.76
CA GLY A 36 -7.22 -5.66 -11.01
C GLY A 36 -8.46 -5.17 -11.75
N ILE A 37 -8.44 -5.28 -13.06
CA ILE A 37 -9.56 -4.91 -13.93
C ILE A 37 -9.71 -5.93 -15.07
N ASN A 38 -10.92 -6.49 -15.23
CA ASN A 38 -11.22 -7.47 -16.27
C ASN A 38 -10.24 -8.66 -16.34
N GLY A 39 -9.73 -9.10 -15.17
CA GLY A 39 -8.75 -10.17 -15.04
C GLY A 39 -7.29 -9.76 -15.29
N TYR A 40 -7.02 -8.50 -15.60
CA TYR A 40 -5.66 -7.97 -15.73
C TYR A 40 -5.18 -7.36 -14.41
N THR A 41 -3.88 -7.48 -14.18
CA THR A 41 -3.18 -6.95 -13.01
C THR A 41 -2.06 -5.99 -13.43
N TYR A 42 -1.49 -5.24 -12.50
CA TYR A 42 -0.38 -4.29 -12.73
C TYR A 42 -0.68 -3.17 -13.73
N THR A 43 -1.96 -2.87 -13.98
CA THR A 43 -2.29 -1.85 -14.97
C THR A 43 -1.96 -0.43 -14.50
N ASN A 44 -2.01 -0.16 -13.20
CA ASN A 44 -1.81 1.20 -12.66
C ASN A 44 -2.62 2.26 -13.46
N SER A 45 -3.86 1.92 -13.83
CA SER A 45 -4.67 2.71 -14.78
C SER A 45 -5.81 3.45 -14.09
N LEU A 46 -6.28 4.51 -14.75
CA LEU A 46 -7.45 5.27 -14.32
C LEU A 46 -8.68 4.37 -14.15
N GLU A 47 -8.95 3.53 -15.13
CA GLU A 47 -10.13 2.67 -15.14
C GLU A 47 -10.06 1.59 -14.03
N ALA A 48 -8.85 1.10 -13.70
CA ALA A 48 -8.67 0.19 -12.57
C ALA A 48 -8.99 0.89 -11.25
N PHE A 49 -8.49 2.10 -11.03
CA PHE A 49 -8.84 2.91 -9.85
C PHE A 49 -10.36 3.08 -9.73
N VAL A 50 -11.03 3.56 -10.79
CA VAL A 50 -12.47 3.83 -10.75
C VAL A 50 -13.28 2.55 -10.47
N ALA A 51 -12.97 1.45 -11.17
CA ALA A 51 -13.68 0.18 -10.99
C ALA A 51 -13.52 -0.37 -9.56
N ASN A 52 -12.33 -0.32 -8.99
CA ASN A 52 -12.10 -0.81 -7.63
C ASN A 52 -12.67 0.14 -6.57
N TYR A 53 -12.66 1.46 -6.81
CA TYR A 53 -13.33 2.41 -5.92
C TYR A 53 -14.84 2.16 -5.85
N GLU A 54 -15.49 1.91 -7.00
CA GLU A 54 -16.92 1.56 -7.08
C GLU A 54 -17.23 0.23 -6.37
N GLN A 55 -16.27 -0.69 -6.31
CA GLN A 55 -16.36 -1.95 -5.55
C GLN A 55 -16.05 -1.81 -4.05
N GLY A 56 -15.78 -0.59 -3.58
CA GLY A 56 -15.60 -0.28 -2.17
C GLY A 56 -14.15 -0.16 -1.70
N SER A 57 -13.15 -0.32 -2.56
CA SER A 57 -11.76 -0.05 -2.20
C SER A 57 -11.56 1.45 -1.91
N ARG A 58 -10.74 1.74 -0.90
CA ARG A 58 -10.41 3.12 -0.48
C ARG A 58 -8.92 3.36 -0.37
N VAL A 59 -8.13 2.31 -0.34
CA VAL A 59 -6.67 2.40 -0.36
C VAL A 59 -6.16 1.80 -1.67
N PHE A 60 -5.38 2.59 -2.40
CA PHE A 60 -4.83 2.23 -3.70
C PHE A 60 -3.32 2.30 -3.61
N GLU A 61 -2.66 1.23 -3.98
CA GLU A 61 -1.21 1.26 -4.15
C GLU A 61 -0.89 1.57 -5.60
N ALA A 62 0.14 2.40 -5.80
CA ALA A 62 0.68 2.75 -7.10
C ALA A 62 2.18 2.49 -7.16
N ASP A 63 2.59 1.74 -8.17
CA ASP A 63 3.98 1.62 -8.57
C ASP A 63 4.44 2.92 -9.23
N LEU A 64 5.39 3.64 -8.66
CA LEU A 64 5.79 4.96 -9.14
C LEU A 64 7.25 4.97 -9.60
N LEU A 65 7.47 5.21 -10.89
CA LEU A 65 8.78 5.26 -11.50
C LEU A 65 9.05 6.58 -12.21
N LEU A 66 10.31 6.99 -12.25
CA LEU A 66 10.75 8.17 -13.03
C LEU A 66 10.84 7.83 -14.53
N THR A 67 10.43 8.78 -15.37
CA THR A 67 10.67 8.81 -16.80
C THR A 67 12.07 9.36 -17.10
N THR A 68 12.50 9.34 -18.38
CA THR A 68 13.81 9.90 -18.77
C THR A 68 13.89 11.43 -18.65
N ASP A 69 12.74 12.10 -18.52
CA ASP A 69 12.57 13.54 -18.35
C ASP A 69 12.04 13.89 -16.94
N ASP A 70 12.38 13.05 -15.95
CA ASP A 70 12.19 13.24 -14.51
C ASP A 70 10.71 13.51 -14.11
N ARG A 71 9.77 12.81 -14.75
CA ARG A 71 8.35 12.82 -14.36
C ARG A 71 8.00 11.50 -13.69
N LEU A 72 7.15 11.56 -12.66
CA LEU A 72 6.74 10.39 -11.88
C LEU A 72 5.45 9.79 -12.45
N VAL A 73 5.55 8.57 -12.99
CA VAL A 73 4.45 7.86 -13.66
C VAL A 73 4.15 6.54 -12.97
N ALA A 74 2.91 6.07 -13.12
CA ALA A 74 2.45 4.84 -12.50
C ALA A 74 2.75 3.62 -13.38
N ARG A 75 3.80 2.85 -13.05
CA ARG A 75 4.26 1.67 -13.78
C ARG A 75 5.11 0.78 -12.88
N HIS A 76 4.88 -0.53 -12.95
CA HIS A 76 5.60 -1.48 -12.09
C HIS A 76 7.10 -1.60 -12.41
N GLU A 77 7.48 -1.66 -13.71
CA GLU A 77 8.87 -1.77 -14.13
C GLU A 77 9.08 -1.43 -15.61
N TRP A 78 10.31 -1.04 -15.96
CA TRP A 78 10.72 -0.77 -17.34
C TRP A 78 11.35 -2.01 -17.97
N THR A 79 10.53 -3.06 -18.22
CA THR A 79 11.00 -4.29 -18.86
C THR A 79 10.19 -4.65 -20.10
N ILE A 80 10.79 -5.49 -20.97
CA ILE A 80 10.08 -6.02 -22.14
C ILE A 80 8.87 -6.85 -21.70
N ASN A 81 8.99 -7.61 -20.60
CA ASN A 81 7.89 -8.42 -20.08
C ASN A 81 6.72 -7.56 -19.61
N MET A 82 6.99 -6.45 -18.94
CA MET A 82 5.95 -5.50 -18.55
C MET A 82 5.30 -4.84 -19.77
N SER A 83 6.08 -4.45 -20.80
CA SER A 83 5.50 -3.93 -22.03
C SER A 83 4.62 -4.94 -22.75
N LYS A 84 4.94 -6.25 -22.66
CA LYS A 84 4.08 -7.34 -23.16
C LYS A 84 2.81 -7.51 -22.34
N LEU A 85 2.95 -7.57 -21.02
CA LEU A 85 1.83 -7.71 -20.07
C LEU A 85 0.79 -6.60 -20.25
N LEU A 86 1.27 -5.37 -20.47
CA LEU A 86 0.44 -4.19 -20.67
C LEU A 86 0.00 -3.96 -22.12
N GLY A 87 0.22 -4.93 -23.03
CA GLY A 87 -0.22 -4.84 -24.43
C GLY A 87 0.49 -3.76 -25.26
N GLN A 88 1.51 -3.11 -24.72
CA GLN A 88 2.16 -1.94 -25.33
C GLN A 88 3.13 -2.27 -26.48
N GLN A 89 3.24 -3.54 -26.86
CA GLN A 89 4.07 -3.94 -28.00
C GLN A 89 3.54 -3.43 -29.35
N THR A 90 2.24 -3.19 -29.45
CA THR A 90 1.56 -2.70 -30.65
C THR A 90 1.72 -1.21 -30.84
N VAL A 91 1.87 -0.45 -29.75
CA VAL A 91 1.92 1.03 -29.75
C VAL A 91 3.34 1.57 -29.56
N LEU A 92 4.24 0.83 -28.89
CA LEU A 92 5.61 1.24 -28.71
C LEU A 92 6.53 0.68 -29.80
N PRO A 93 7.42 1.51 -30.38
CA PRO A 93 8.50 1.01 -31.25
C PRO A 93 9.32 -0.06 -30.53
N ALA A 94 9.78 -1.08 -31.25
CA ALA A 94 10.54 -2.19 -30.68
C ALA A 94 11.74 -1.76 -29.82
N ALA A 95 12.44 -0.69 -30.22
CA ALA A 95 13.58 -0.12 -29.48
C ALA A 95 13.17 0.57 -28.16
N LYS A 96 11.89 0.86 -27.96
CA LYS A 96 11.36 1.51 -26.75
C LYS A 96 10.70 0.52 -25.79
N GLN A 97 10.43 -0.70 -26.24
CA GLN A 97 9.89 -1.74 -25.37
C GLN A 97 10.94 -2.18 -24.34
N GLY A 98 10.58 -2.08 -23.04
CA GLY A 98 11.47 -2.43 -21.94
C GLY A 98 12.56 -1.40 -21.61
N THR A 99 12.42 -0.17 -22.11
CA THR A 99 13.30 0.95 -21.74
C THR A 99 12.51 2.00 -20.97
N VAL A 100 13.20 2.83 -20.19
CA VAL A 100 12.60 4.03 -19.60
C VAL A 100 12.12 4.94 -20.73
N LEU A 101 10.86 5.38 -20.65
CA LEU A 101 10.21 6.24 -21.65
C LEU A 101 10.32 7.72 -21.23
N GLU A 102 10.16 8.62 -22.20
CA GLU A 102 9.81 10.00 -21.92
C GLU A 102 8.35 10.10 -21.47
N TYR A 103 8.03 11.08 -20.66
CA TYR A 103 6.69 11.28 -20.09
C TYR A 103 5.59 11.29 -21.17
N ALA A 104 5.74 12.12 -22.19
CA ALA A 104 4.75 12.21 -23.28
C ALA A 104 4.55 10.86 -23.95
N GLN A 105 5.64 10.13 -24.23
CA GLN A 105 5.55 8.80 -24.85
C GLN A 105 4.84 7.79 -23.95
N PHE A 106 5.07 7.83 -22.64
CA PHE A 106 4.37 6.95 -21.69
C PHE A 106 2.88 7.27 -21.65
N MET A 107 2.51 8.56 -21.50
CA MET A 107 1.12 8.99 -21.39
C MET A 107 0.31 8.78 -22.67
N ASP A 108 0.95 8.82 -23.84
CA ASP A 108 0.35 8.55 -25.14
C ASP A 108 0.27 7.04 -25.49
N SER A 109 0.77 6.17 -24.59
CA SER A 109 0.78 4.71 -24.80
C SER A 109 -0.30 4.04 -23.94
N PRO A 110 -1.51 3.80 -24.48
CA PRO A 110 -2.58 3.17 -23.71
C PRO A 110 -2.17 1.76 -23.24
N ILE A 111 -2.70 1.37 -22.09
CA ILE A 111 -2.50 0.06 -21.50
C ILE A 111 -3.59 -0.86 -22.07
N LEU A 112 -3.18 -2.01 -22.64
CA LEU A 112 -4.07 -2.97 -23.29
C LEU A 112 -5.00 -2.33 -24.32
N ASP A 113 -4.49 -1.31 -25.02
CA ASP A 113 -5.18 -0.49 -26.06
C ASP A 113 -6.39 0.33 -25.56
N ILE A 114 -6.82 0.18 -24.30
CA ILE A 114 -8.08 0.75 -23.79
C ILE A 114 -7.97 1.48 -22.45
N TYR A 115 -6.93 1.21 -21.64
CA TYR A 115 -6.80 1.82 -20.32
C TYR A 115 -5.83 2.99 -20.34
N SER A 116 -6.19 4.02 -19.56
CA SER A 116 -5.45 5.28 -19.49
C SER A 116 -4.30 5.22 -18.50
N PRO A 117 -3.04 5.49 -18.91
CA PRO A 117 -1.93 5.61 -17.99
C PRO A 117 -2.12 6.73 -16.98
N LEU A 118 -1.58 6.54 -15.79
CA LEU A 118 -1.57 7.53 -14.72
C LEU A 118 -0.16 8.05 -14.47
N ASP A 119 -0.10 9.30 -14.03
CA ASP A 119 1.05 9.92 -13.39
C ASP A 119 0.64 10.39 -11.98
N ILE A 120 1.60 10.88 -11.21
CA ILE A 120 1.31 11.36 -9.85
C ILE A 120 0.31 12.53 -9.85
N GLU A 121 0.33 13.38 -10.87
CA GLU A 121 -0.58 14.53 -10.98
C GLU A 121 -2.03 14.05 -11.13
N LYS A 122 -2.30 13.11 -12.04
CA LYS A 122 -3.63 12.51 -12.23
C LYS A 122 -4.08 11.70 -11.01
N ILE A 123 -3.16 11.00 -10.33
CA ILE A 123 -3.50 10.28 -9.09
C ILE A 123 -3.96 11.25 -8.00
N LEU A 124 -3.28 12.38 -7.83
CA LEU A 124 -3.70 13.40 -6.87
C LEU A 124 -5.01 14.09 -7.27
N ASP A 125 -5.28 14.27 -8.57
CA ASP A 125 -6.59 14.73 -9.06
C ASP A 125 -7.71 13.74 -8.68
N LEU A 126 -7.43 12.42 -8.79
CA LEU A 126 -8.37 11.39 -8.33
C LEU A 126 -8.59 11.48 -6.82
N MET A 127 -7.53 11.65 -6.02
CA MET A 127 -7.67 11.81 -4.56
C MET A 127 -8.45 13.07 -4.17
N GLN A 128 -8.44 14.13 -4.98
CA GLN A 128 -9.32 15.29 -4.79
C GLN A 128 -10.78 14.96 -5.11
N ALA A 129 -11.01 14.24 -6.20
CA ALA A 129 -12.36 13.86 -6.64
C ALA A 129 -12.99 12.79 -5.71
N TYR A 130 -12.15 11.98 -5.05
CA TYR A 130 -12.52 10.89 -4.16
C TYR A 130 -11.90 11.12 -2.78
N PRO A 131 -12.54 11.94 -1.91
CA PRO A 131 -11.91 12.48 -0.71
C PRO A 131 -11.67 11.45 0.42
N ASP A 132 -12.19 10.24 0.30
CA ASP A 132 -11.97 9.10 1.19
C ASP A 132 -10.94 8.08 0.63
N ALA A 133 -10.32 8.37 -0.52
CA ALA A 133 -9.28 7.54 -1.09
C ALA A 133 -7.89 7.86 -0.51
N TYR A 134 -7.08 6.83 -0.27
CA TYR A 134 -5.70 6.86 0.19
C TYR A 134 -4.77 6.31 -0.88
N LEU A 135 -3.57 6.88 -0.99
CA LEU A 135 -2.52 6.42 -1.88
C LEU A 135 -1.38 5.79 -1.08
N VAL A 136 -1.08 4.53 -1.32
CA VAL A 136 0.19 3.90 -0.92
C VAL A 136 1.17 4.03 -2.08
N THR A 137 2.36 4.57 -1.82
CA THR A 137 3.37 4.77 -2.87
C THR A 137 4.38 3.62 -2.86
N ASP A 138 4.56 2.95 -4.00
CA ASP A 138 5.65 1.99 -4.21
C ASP A 138 6.66 2.55 -5.21
N THR A 139 7.66 3.29 -4.70
CA THR A 139 8.62 4.03 -5.52
C THR A 139 9.79 3.17 -6.01
N LYS A 140 9.96 1.97 -5.50
CA LYS A 140 10.97 0.96 -5.88
C LYS A 140 12.44 1.37 -5.73
N GLU A 141 12.70 2.63 -5.38
CA GLU A 141 14.04 3.17 -5.22
C GLU A 141 14.54 3.06 -3.77
N THR A 142 15.83 2.89 -3.62
CA THR A 142 16.50 2.83 -2.32
C THR A 142 17.68 3.81 -2.23
N GLU A 143 18.10 4.39 -3.37
CA GLU A 143 19.15 5.40 -3.40
C GLU A 143 18.58 6.73 -2.90
N ALA A 144 19.25 7.34 -1.91
CA ALA A 144 18.71 8.48 -1.16
C ALA A 144 18.39 9.71 -2.05
N GLY A 145 19.16 9.97 -3.11
CA GLY A 145 18.92 11.06 -4.04
C GLY A 145 17.64 10.84 -4.84
N LEU A 146 17.47 9.64 -5.40
CA LEU A 146 16.27 9.27 -6.17
C LEU A 146 15.02 9.25 -5.29
N VAL A 147 15.11 8.68 -4.08
CA VAL A 147 14.01 8.72 -3.10
C VAL A 147 13.63 10.17 -2.79
N THR A 148 14.61 11.04 -2.53
CA THR A 148 14.37 12.47 -2.27
C THR A 148 13.66 13.13 -3.45
N GLU A 149 14.09 12.84 -4.68
CA GLU A 149 13.48 13.39 -5.89
C GLU A 149 12.04 12.94 -6.07
N GLN A 150 11.78 11.63 -5.96
CA GLN A 150 10.42 11.09 -6.07
C GLN A 150 9.47 11.70 -5.05
N PHE A 151 9.87 11.75 -3.77
CA PHE A 151 9.02 12.34 -2.73
C PHE A 151 8.85 13.85 -2.85
N LYS A 152 9.84 14.59 -3.36
CA LYS A 152 9.66 16.00 -3.73
C LYS A 152 8.63 16.18 -4.83
N LEU A 153 8.66 15.37 -5.89
CA LEU A 153 7.66 15.41 -6.96
C LEU A 153 6.24 15.15 -6.42
N ILE A 154 6.08 14.19 -5.49
CA ILE A 154 4.80 13.90 -4.84
C ILE A 154 4.33 15.09 -4.00
N THR A 155 5.18 15.62 -3.12
CA THR A 155 4.82 16.72 -2.22
C THR A 155 4.53 18.00 -2.97
N GLU A 156 5.36 18.40 -3.92
CA GLU A 156 5.15 19.57 -4.77
C GLU A 156 3.86 19.47 -5.61
N ALA A 157 3.56 18.28 -6.12
CA ALA A 157 2.33 18.05 -6.86
C ALA A 157 1.08 18.19 -5.97
N ALA A 158 1.15 17.70 -4.72
CA ALA A 158 0.09 17.85 -3.75
C ALA A 158 -0.06 19.32 -3.29
N GLU A 159 1.04 20.01 -2.98
CA GLU A 159 1.05 21.40 -2.54
C GLU A 159 0.45 22.36 -3.60
N ARG A 160 0.66 22.07 -4.89
CA ARG A 160 0.04 22.86 -5.97
C ARG A 160 -1.50 22.71 -6.05
N ARG A 161 -2.05 21.66 -5.46
CA ARG A 161 -3.49 21.37 -5.42
C ARG A 161 -4.10 21.73 -4.08
N ASP A 162 -3.82 20.90 -3.12
CA ASP A 162 -4.24 21.01 -1.74
C ASP A 162 -3.22 20.25 -0.86
N PRO A 163 -2.46 20.92 0.01
CA PRO A 163 -1.52 20.25 0.92
C PRO A 163 -2.17 19.17 1.79
N ALA A 164 -3.48 19.27 2.08
CA ALA A 164 -4.19 18.23 2.84
C ALA A 164 -4.25 16.87 2.14
N LEU A 165 -3.95 16.79 0.85
CA LEU A 165 -3.79 15.51 0.15
C LEU A 165 -2.69 14.65 0.77
N LEU A 166 -1.62 15.26 1.31
CA LEU A 166 -0.51 14.56 1.93
C LEU A 166 -0.92 13.78 3.19
N GLU A 167 -2.01 14.17 3.85
CA GLU A 167 -2.57 13.42 4.98
C GLU A 167 -3.12 12.03 4.57
N ARG A 168 -3.29 11.81 3.27
CA ARG A 168 -3.81 10.57 2.70
C ARG A 168 -2.81 9.86 1.78
N VAL A 169 -1.57 10.33 1.74
CA VAL A 169 -0.44 9.63 1.10
C VAL A 169 0.29 8.83 2.16
N VAL A 170 0.49 7.54 1.89
CA VAL A 170 1.16 6.57 2.77
C VAL A 170 2.42 6.07 2.07
N PRO A 171 3.59 6.60 2.40
CA PRO A 171 4.85 6.11 1.84
C PRO A 171 5.11 4.65 2.17
N GLN A 172 5.49 3.85 1.18
CA GLN A 172 6.07 2.54 1.39
C GLN A 172 7.60 2.65 1.30
N ILE A 173 8.30 2.34 2.39
CA ILE A 173 9.76 2.38 2.47
C ILE A 173 10.37 0.97 2.42
N TYR A 174 11.57 0.85 1.86
CA TYR A 174 12.27 -0.43 1.65
C TYR A 174 13.40 -0.69 2.64
N SER A 175 13.82 0.33 3.38
CA SER A 175 14.85 0.22 4.40
C SER A 175 14.59 1.19 5.54
N ARG A 176 15.21 0.96 6.68
CA ARG A 176 15.12 1.85 7.85
C ARG A 176 15.66 3.25 7.53
N ASP A 177 16.79 3.32 6.82
CA ASP A 177 17.42 4.58 6.45
C ASP A 177 16.52 5.43 5.51
N MET A 178 15.68 4.79 4.72
CA MET A 178 14.73 5.48 3.83
C MET A 178 13.71 6.31 4.62
N LEU A 179 13.37 5.93 5.85
CA LEU A 179 12.49 6.72 6.71
C LEU A 179 13.03 8.13 6.94
N ASP A 180 14.31 8.25 7.26
CA ASP A 180 14.95 9.55 7.48
C ASP A 180 15.02 10.40 6.20
N VAL A 181 15.18 9.75 5.04
CA VAL A 181 15.18 10.44 3.74
C VAL A 181 13.80 11.00 3.43
N VAL A 182 12.76 10.21 3.59
CA VAL A 182 11.36 10.61 3.37
C VAL A 182 10.96 11.72 4.34
N ASN A 183 11.25 11.57 5.64
CA ASN A 183 10.91 12.55 6.67
C ASN A 183 11.63 13.91 6.50
N LYS A 184 12.77 13.95 5.82
CA LYS A 184 13.42 15.23 5.45
C LYS A 184 12.68 15.98 4.35
N VAL A 185 11.90 15.29 3.53
CA VAL A 185 11.06 15.92 2.50
C VAL A 185 9.72 16.33 3.11
N HIS A 186 9.02 15.38 3.75
CA HIS A 186 7.75 15.61 4.42
C HIS A 186 7.53 14.55 5.49
N VAL A 187 6.89 14.94 6.61
CA VAL A 187 6.48 14.01 7.68
C VAL A 187 5.06 13.55 7.40
N PHE A 188 4.93 12.32 6.92
CA PHE A 188 3.62 11.73 6.63
C PHE A 188 2.99 11.13 7.89
N PRO A 189 1.65 11.15 8.03
CA PRO A 189 0.97 10.58 9.19
C PRO A 189 1.14 9.06 9.33
N GLU A 190 1.22 8.36 8.21
CA GLU A 190 1.30 6.89 8.13
C GLU A 190 2.44 6.49 7.19
N ILE A 191 3.20 5.49 7.56
CA ILE A 191 4.29 4.93 6.74
C ILE A 191 4.26 3.42 6.85
N LEU A 192 4.42 2.73 5.71
CA LEU A 192 4.55 1.30 5.60
C LEU A 192 6.01 0.90 5.34
N TYR A 193 6.59 0.07 6.21
CA TYR A 193 7.88 -0.57 5.93
C TYR A 193 7.64 -1.92 5.26
N THR A 194 8.05 -2.05 3.99
CA THR A 194 7.93 -3.31 3.26
C THR A 194 9.11 -4.23 3.52
N LEU A 195 8.80 -5.48 3.83
CA LEU A 195 9.80 -6.52 4.06
C LEU A 195 10.09 -7.35 2.81
N TYR A 196 9.64 -6.91 1.64
CA TYR A 196 9.79 -7.65 0.37
C TYR A 196 11.23 -8.02 0.04
N GLN A 197 12.16 -7.08 0.22
CA GLN A 197 13.60 -7.29 -0.02
C GLN A 197 14.45 -7.08 1.22
N SER A 198 13.81 -6.83 2.37
CA SER A 198 14.52 -6.57 3.62
C SER A 198 15.29 -7.79 4.11
N GLN A 199 16.55 -7.56 4.48
CA GLN A 199 17.43 -8.54 5.11
C GLN A 199 17.41 -8.43 6.65
N ASP A 200 16.59 -7.53 7.20
CA ASP A 200 16.44 -7.38 8.65
C ASP A 200 15.89 -8.65 9.29
N SER A 201 16.43 -9.03 10.42
CA SER A 201 15.87 -10.09 11.25
C SER A 201 14.53 -9.65 11.85
N ASP A 202 13.73 -10.61 12.31
CA ASP A 202 12.44 -10.31 12.95
C ASP A 202 12.62 -9.37 14.16
N GLU A 203 13.70 -9.54 14.94
CA GLU A 203 14.02 -8.69 16.08
C GLU A 203 14.33 -7.25 15.64
N GLN A 204 15.14 -7.08 14.60
CA GLN A 204 15.49 -5.75 14.07
C GLN A 204 14.26 -5.02 13.54
N VAL A 205 13.32 -5.74 12.91
CA VAL A 205 12.05 -5.16 12.44
C VAL A 205 11.18 -4.74 13.63
N ILE A 206 11.09 -5.58 14.67
CA ILE A 206 10.30 -5.27 15.87
C ILE A 206 10.85 -4.04 16.60
N ASP A 207 12.18 -3.98 16.77
CA ASP A 207 12.83 -2.82 17.38
C ASP A 207 12.56 -1.54 16.58
N PHE A 208 12.68 -1.61 15.25
CA PHE A 208 12.38 -0.47 14.38
C PHE A 208 10.93 -0.01 14.46
N VAL A 209 9.96 -0.92 14.53
CA VAL A 209 8.55 -0.58 14.76
C VAL A 209 8.37 0.15 16.09
N GLN A 210 8.99 -0.31 17.17
CA GLN A 210 8.89 0.33 18.48
C GLN A 210 9.50 1.73 18.52
N GLU A 211 10.57 1.95 17.75
CA GLU A 211 11.27 3.24 17.68
C GLU A 211 10.56 4.26 16.79
N SER A 212 10.01 3.80 15.66
CA SER A 212 9.51 4.68 14.59
C SER A 212 7.98 4.74 14.47
N GLY A 213 7.27 3.73 14.99
CA GLY A 213 5.80 3.65 14.88
C GLY A 213 5.30 3.29 13.47
N VAL A 214 6.17 2.80 12.57
CA VAL A 214 5.77 2.41 11.21
C VAL A 214 4.92 1.13 11.22
N ASP A 215 4.04 1.01 10.24
CA ASP A 215 3.33 -0.22 9.94
C ASP A 215 4.16 -1.12 9.02
N ILE A 216 3.78 -2.39 8.93
CA ILE A 216 4.53 -3.39 8.19
C ILE A 216 3.71 -3.95 7.04
N THR A 217 4.34 -4.09 5.87
CA THR A 217 3.85 -4.97 4.81
C THR A 217 4.89 -6.03 4.45
N MET A 218 4.46 -7.27 4.18
CA MET A 218 5.38 -8.39 3.95
C MET A 218 4.81 -9.45 3.03
N PRO A 219 5.67 -10.29 2.39
CA PRO A 219 5.22 -11.50 1.70
C PRO A 219 4.56 -12.50 2.67
N ALA A 220 3.54 -13.25 2.20
CA ALA A 220 2.84 -14.26 3.01
C ALA A 220 3.79 -15.27 3.67
N ALA A 221 4.87 -15.65 2.99
CA ALA A 221 5.85 -16.60 3.51
C ALA A 221 6.56 -16.10 4.78
N ARG A 222 6.66 -14.77 4.99
CA ARG A 222 7.25 -14.17 6.20
C ARG A 222 6.24 -13.97 7.33
N ALA A 223 4.94 -13.99 7.03
CA ALA A 223 3.87 -13.76 7.99
C ALA A 223 3.60 -14.99 8.87
N THR A 224 4.57 -15.35 9.73
CA THR A 224 4.34 -16.39 10.74
C THR A 224 3.47 -15.86 11.88
N LYS A 225 2.65 -16.72 12.50
CA LYS A 225 1.79 -16.32 13.63
C LYS A 225 2.59 -15.65 14.76
N SER A 226 3.77 -16.19 15.07
CA SER A 226 4.63 -15.64 16.13
C SER A 226 5.13 -14.24 15.79
N PHE A 227 5.59 -14.02 14.56
CA PHE A 227 6.11 -12.73 14.13
C PHE A 227 5.01 -11.68 14.04
N VAL A 228 3.87 -12.01 13.41
CA VAL A 228 2.70 -11.11 13.35
C VAL A 228 2.26 -10.68 14.76
N GLN A 229 2.16 -11.59 15.72
CA GLN A 229 1.78 -11.25 17.09
C GLN A 229 2.80 -10.34 17.80
N LYS A 230 4.11 -10.55 17.56
CA LYS A 230 5.15 -9.68 18.11
C LYS A 230 5.09 -8.27 17.52
N LEU A 231 4.88 -8.12 16.20
CA LEU A 231 4.70 -6.84 15.53
C LEU A 231 3.46 -6.09 16.07
N LYS A 232 2.34 -6.78 16.22
CA LYS A 232 1.13 -6.18 16.82
C LYS A 232 1.35 -5.75 18.25
N LYS A 233 2.09 -6.51 19.03
CA LYS A 233 2.47 -6.12 20.40
C LYS A 233 3.42 -4.92 20.41
N ALA A 234 4.23 -4.76 19.39
CA ALA A 234 5.09 -3.59 19.21
C ALA A 234 4.31 -2.33 18.75
N GLY A 235 3.04 -2.49 18.33
CA GLY A 235 2.15 -1.41 17.94
C GLY A 235 1.83 -1.35 16.45
N ALA A 236 2.52 -2.12 15.58
CA ALA A 236 2.31 -2.07 14.14
C ALA A 236 0.97 -2.72 13.72
N ARG A 237 0.37 -2.16 12.69
CA ARG A 237 -0.54 -2.89 11.81
C ARG A 237 0.28 -3.72 10.83
N VAL A 238 -0.24 -4.87 10.46
CA VAL A 238 0.45 -5.83 9.60
C VAL A 238 -0.37 -6.09 8.36
N TYR A 239 0.20 -5.75 7.19
CA TYR A 239 -0.35 -6.03 5.88
C TYR A 239 0.45 -7.14 5.19
N VAL A 240 -0.21 -7.93 4.34
CA VAL A 240 0.45 -8.99 3.55
C VAL A 240 0.15 -8.78 2.07
N HIS A 241 1.15 -8.95 1.21
CA HIS A 241 1.05 -8.75 -0.23
C HIS A 241 1.51 -9.99 -1.01
N THR A 242 1.01 -10.30 -2.19
CA THR A 242 -0.29 -9.92 -2.75
C THR A 242 -1.15 -11.16 -2.66
N ILE A 243 -2.33 -11.08 -2.09
CA ILE A 243 -3.17 -12.22 -1.80
C ILE A 243 -4.51 -12.07 -2.49
N ASN A 244 -4.86 -13.03 -3.36
CA ASN A 244 -6.13 -13.09 -4.07
C ASN A 244 -6.99 -14.30 -3.68
N ASP A 245 -6.45 -15.20 -2.84
CA ASP A 245 -7.13 -16.41 -2.39
C ASP A 245 -7.85 -16.19 -1.07
N GLU A 246 -9.15 -16.50 -1.05
CA GLU A 246 -10.02 -16.33 0.14
C GLU A 246 -9.53 -17.15 1.34
N ASP A 247 -9.18 -18.41 1.14
CA ASP A 247 -8.76 -19.29 2.24
C ASP A 247 -7.45 -18.82 2.85
N GLU A 248 -6.54 -18.28 2.03
CA GLU A 248 -5.30 -17.69 2.51
C GLU A 248 -5.55 -16.39 3.28
N ILE A 249 -6.43 -15.50 2.82
CA ILE A 249 -6.85 -14.29 3.54
C ILE A 249 -7.41 -14.64 4.91
N VAL A 250 -8.32 -15.60 4.96
CA VAL A 250 -8.92 -16.04 6.21
C VAL A 250 -7.89 -16.67 7.16
N LYS A 251 -6.97 -17.50 6.65
CA LYS A 251 -5.88 -18.09 7.43
C LYS A 251 -4.99 -17.01 8.04
N LEU A 252 -4.55 -16.04 7.24
CA LEU A 252 -3.69 -14.94 7.68
C LEU A 252 -4.41 -14.01 8.66
N SER A 253 -5.69 -13.72 8.44
CA SER A 253 -6.53 -12.95 9.37
C SER A 253 -6.59 -13.61 10.77
N ARG A 254 -6.68 -14.96 10.83
CA ARG A 254 -6.63 -15.72 12.11
C ARG A 254 -5.28 -15.68 12.80
N MET A 255 -4.21 -15.35 12.09
CA MET A 255 -2.88 -15.11 12.66
C MET A 255 -2.73 -13.72 13.25
N GLY A 256 -3.65 -12.79 12.92
CA GLY A 256 -3.66 -11.39 13.36
C GLY A 256 -3.26 -10.37 12.30
N VAL A 257 -3.15 -10.78 11.02
CA VAL A 257 -2.92 -9.85 9.91
C VAL A 257 -4.10 -8.89 9.79
N ASP A 258 -3.81 -7.60 9.67
CA ASP A 258 -4.79 -6.53 9.66
C ASP A 258 -5.35 -6.27 8.26
N GLY A 259 -4.51 -6.32 7.23
CA GLY A 259 -4.94 -6.05 5.86
C GLY A 259 -4.13 -6.78 4.79
N PHE A 260 -4.59 -6.64 3.54
CA PHE A 260 -4.07 -7.37 2.40
C PHE A 260 -3.94 -6.47 1.17
N TYR A 261 -2.79 -6.54 0.50
CA TYR A 261 -2.70 -6.10 -0.88
C TYR A 261 -3.32 -7.19 -1.75
N THR A 262 -4.21 -6.80 -2.64
CA THR A 262 -4.91 -7.73 -3.51
C THR A 262 -5.24 -7.10 -4.86
N ASP A 263 -5.33 -7.93 -5.90
CA ASP A 263 -5.75 -7.46 -7.22
C ASP A 263 -7.29 -7.49 -7.36
N PHE A 264 -7.97 -8.45 -6.70
CA PHE A 264 -9.37 -8.75 -7.02
C PHE A 264 -10.33 -8.83 -5.83
N VAL A 265 -9.82 -8.78 -4.59
CA VAL A 265 -10.68 -8.89 -3.40
C VAL A 265 -11.04 -7.50 -2.90
N SER A 266 -12.34 -7.22 -2.75
CA SER A 266 -12.85 -5.97 -2.21
C SER A 266 -13.12 -6.03 -0.70
N GLU A 267 -13.35 -4.87 -0.07
CA GLU A 267 -13.80 -4.81 1.34
C GLU A 267 -15.15 -5.50 1.54
N VAL A 268 -16.01 -5.50 0.51
CA VAL A 268 -17.32 -6.20 0.54
C VAL A 268 -17.10 -7.70 0.57
N ASP A 269 -16.20 -8.23 -0.28
CA ASP A 269 -15.83 -9.65 -0.28
C ASP A 269 -15.27 -10.08 1.06
N LEU A 270 -14.30 -9.30 1.58
CA LEU A 270 -13.68 -9.56 2.88
C LEU A 270 -14.70 -9.62 4.02
N SER A 271 -15.72 -8.77 3.98
CA SER A 271 -16.80 -8.79 4.98
C SER A 271 -17.70 -10.02 4.85
N SER A 272 -17.88 -10.55 3.64
CA SER A 272 -18.65 -11.77 3.37
C SER A 272 -17.92 -13.02 3.88
N PHE A 273 -16.58 -13.10 3.72
CA PHE A 273 -15.76 -14.21 4.21
C PHE A 273 -15.88 -14.44 5.72
N ARG A 274 -16.11 -13.38 6.48
CA ARG A 274 -16.35 -13.47 7.93
C ARG A 274 -17.73 -13.97 8.33
N ARG A 275 -18.76 -13.76 7.48
CA ARG A 275 -20.14 -14.16 7.77
C ARG A 275 -20.40 -15.64 7.54
N LEU A 276 -19.57 -16.28 6.73
CA LEU A 276 -19.71 -17.70 6.40
C LEU A 276 -19.04 -18.63 7.42
N ARG A 277 -18.52 -18.11 8.54
CA ARG A 277 -17.82 -18.81 9.63
C ARG A 277 -18.29 -18.38 10.99
#